data_8c8b011bb3dab92116aaeafca3bb1ab3
#
_entry.id   8c8b011bb3dab92116aaeafca3bb1ab3
#
_cell.length_a   1.000
_cell.length_b   1.000
_cell.length_c   1.000
_cell.angle_alpha   90.00
_cell.angle_beta   90.00
_cell.angle_gamma   90.00
#
_symmetry.space_group_name_H-M   'P 1'
#
loop_
_entity.id
_entity.type
_entity.pdbx_description
1 polymer ?
#
loop_
_entity_poly.entity_id
_entity_poly.type
_entity_poly.pdbx_seq_one_letter_code
_entity_poly.pdbx_strand_id
1 'polypeptide(L)'
;MVNKKPENRQVLIDTLPEGKLAADNYKLVSGPIPIAAEHEVLCRTLMVTIAAGSRAGLQGSASYAGAPKTNIVMNGTGVARVEQSNSEAFAVGDLVVCPSGWQDYSVHKASHCTKIDDDIDIGHYLGALGTNGLTAYFGLLNVG
;
A
#
# COMPACT_ATOMS: atom_id res chain seq x y z
N MET A 1 4.43 31.48 -10.90
CA MET A 1 4.10 30.06 -10.64
C MET A 1 4.12 29.87 -9.13
N VAL A 2 2.99 29.58 -8.52
CA VAL A 2 2.92 29.29 -7.07
C VAL A 2 3.60 27.94 -6.88
N ASN A 3 4.76 27.92 -6.21
CA ASN A 3 5.50 26.70 -5.86
C ASN A 3 4.68 26.00 -4.75
N LYS A 4 3.69 25.17 -5.16
CA LYS A 4 2.87 24.42 -4.21
C LYS A 4 3.80 23.42 -3.50
N LYS A 5 3.89 23.52 -2.18
CA LYS A 5 4.65 22.58 -1.37
C LYS A 5 4.15 21.16 -1.67
N PRO A 6 5.03 20.18 -1.87
CA PRO A 6 4.58 18.80 -2.10
C PRO A 6 3.72 18.33 -0.90
N GLU A 7 2.58 17.73 -1.21
CA GLU A 7 1.60 17.26 -0.24
C GLU A 7 1.43 15.75 -0.40
N ASN A 8 1.09 15.06 0.69
CA ASN A 8 0.68 13.68 0.68
C ASN A 8 -0.83 13.59 0.44
N ARG A 9 -1.26 13.15 -0.74
CA ARG A 9 -2.67 12.83 -1.00
C ARG A 9 -2.97 11.45 -0.48
N GLN A 10 -4.10 11.30 0.20
CA GLN A 10 -4.52 10.07 0.85
C GLN A 10 -6.00 9.80 0.55
N VAL A 11 -6.34 8.56 0.25
CA VAL A 11 -7.72 8.10 0.17
C VAL A 11 -8.07 7.44 1.50
N LEU A 12 -8.93 8.12 2.26
CA LEU A 12 -9.44 7.60 3.54
C LEU A 12 -10.73 6.81 3.32
N ILE A 13 -10.97 5.83 4.17
CA ILE A 13 -12.28 5.22 4.34
C ILE A 13 -13.13 6.20 5.15
N ASP A 14 -14.12 6.83 4.52
CA ASP A 14 -15.00 7.81 5.14
C ASP A 14 -16.19 7.12 5.84
N THR A 15 -16.88 6.26 5.10
CA THR A 15 -17.97 5.45 5.62
C THR A 15 -17.81 3.99 5.26
N LEU A 16 -18.38 3.10 6.06
CA LEU A 16 -18.42 1.67 5.72
C LEU A 16 -19.58 1.38 4.76
N PRO A 17 -19.39 0.50 3.75
CA PRO A 17 -20.41 0.22 2.78
C PRO A 17 -21.56 -0.61 3.38
N GLU A 18 -22.78 -0.14 3.22
CA GLU A 18 -24.01 -0.89 3.48
C GLU A 18 -24.45 -1.59 2.18
N GLY A 19 -23.84 -2.74 1.88
CA GLY A 19 -24.09 -3.49 0.64
C GLY A 19 -23.06 -3.20 -0.46
N LYS A 20 -23.46 -2.51 -1.55
CA LYS A 20 -22.54 -2.24 -2.67
C LYS A 20 -21.59 -1.11 -2.33
N LEU A 21 -20.29 -1.35 -2.55
CA LEU A 21 -19.26 -0.31 -2.41
C LEU A 21 -19.48 0.81 -3.43
N ALA A 22 -19.39 2.05 -2.99
CA ALA A 22 -19.57 3.26 -3.80
C ALA A 22 -18.42 4.26 -3.55
N ALA A 23 -18.28 5.24 -4.44
CA ALA A 23 -17.19 6.22 -4.37
C ALA A 23 -17.28 7.13 -3.13
N ASP A 24 -18.46 7.38 -2.63
CA ASP A 24 -18.75 8.16 -1.42
C ASP A 24 -18.39 7.45 -0.10
N ASN A 25 -18.04 6.15 -0.16
CA ASN A 25 -17.39 5.49 0.96
C ASN A 25 -15.95 5.97 1.18
N TYR A 26 -15.38 6.72 0.24
CA TYR A 26 -14.01 7.21 0.29
C TYR A 26 -13.95 8.72 0.30
N LYS A 27 -12.89 9.25 0.91
CA LYS A 27 -12.58 10.67 0.97
C LYS A 27 -11.14 10.92 0.57
N LEU A 28 -10.94 11.79 -0.42
CA LEU A 28 -9.60 12.27 -0.77
C LEU A 28 -9.22 13.44 0.14
N VAL A 29 -8.09 13.32 0.82
CA VAL A 29 -7.51 14.37 1.66
C VAL A 29 -6.07 14.64 1.26
N SER A 30 -5.55 15.82 1.61
CA SER A 30 -4.15 16.18 1.46
C SER A 30 -3.60 16.64 2.79
N GLY A 31 -2.36 16.28 3.07
CA GLY A 31 -1.66 16.63 4.29
C GLY A 31 -0.15 16.73 4.10
N PRO A 32 0.60 16.98 5.15
CA PRO A 32 2.05 17.02 5.09
C PRO A 32 2.62 15.63 4.73
N ILE A 33 3.74 15.63 4.01
CA ILE A 33 4.53 14.40 3.82
C ILE A 33 5.09 13.99 5.17
N PRO A 34 4.92 12.71 5.58
CA PRO A 34 5.45 12.23 6.85
C PRO A 34 6.98 12.18 6.83
N ILE A 35 7.59 12.13 8.00
CA ILE A 35 9.05 12.08 8.17
C ILE A 35 9.40 10.72 8.77
N ALA A 36 10.38 10.03 8.19
CA ALA A 36 10.87 8.76 8.69
C ALA A 36 11.65 8.94 10.01
N ALA A 37 11.29 8.17 11.02
CA ALA A 37 12.04 8.06 12.27
C ALA A 37 13.22 7.08 12.14
N GLU A 38 13.93 6.83 13.22
CA GLU A 38 15.01 5.85 13.26
C GLU A 38 14.53 4.44 12.87
N HIS A 39 15.31 3.75 12.04
CA HIS A 39 14.97 2.45 11.44
C HIS A 39 13.76 2.44 10.49
N GLU A 40 13.33 3.62 10.03
CA GLU A 40 12.23 3.77 9.08
C GLU A 40 12.70 4.30 7.73
N VAL A 41 11.86 4.09 6.73
CA VAL A 41 12.01 4.62 5.38
C VAL A 41 10.74 5.37 4.97
N LEU A 42 10.92 6.53 4.33
CA LEU A 42 9.86 7.23 3.62
C LEU A 42 9.79 6.71 2.19
N CYS A 43 8.63 6.23 1.81
CA CYS A 43 8.37 5.66 0.51
C CYS A 43 7.37 6.49 -0.28
N ARG A 44 7.66 6.75 -1.57
CA ARG A 44 6.72 7.31 -2.52
C ARG A 44 6.06 6.19 -3.31
N THR A 45 4.75 6.08 -3.22
CA THR A 45 3.97 5.05 -3.90
C THR A 45 3.99 5.28 -5.42
N LEU A 46 4.35 4.23 -6.17
CA LEU A 46 4.34 4.20 -7.63
C LEU A 46 3.11 3.44 -8.15
N MET A 47 2.75 2.35 -7.46
CA MET A 47 1.62 1.49 -7.81
C MET A 47 1.05 0.87 -6.54
N VAL A 48 -0.25 0.63 -6.49
CA VAL A 48 -0.92 0.00 -5.36
C VAL A 48 -1.94 -1.03 -5.85
N THR A 49 -2.11 -2.10 -5.08
CA THR A 49 -3.12 -3.12 -5.38
C THR A 49 -4.53 -2.65 -5.07
N ILE A 50 -5.48 -3.09 -5.91
CA ILE A 50 -6.91 -3.04 -5.65
C ILE A 50 -7.39 -4.49 -5.56
N ALA A 51 -7.64 -4.98 -4.35
CA ALA A 51 -7.92 -6.39 -4.11
C ALA A 51 -9.34 -6.60 -3.53
N ALA A 52 -9.97 -7.71 -3.90
CA ALA A 52 -11.28 -8.09 -3.38
C ALA A 52 -11.27 -8.28 -1.85
N GLY A 53 -10.15 -8.76 -1.29
CA GLY A 53 -9.96 -8.90 0.17
C GLY A 53 -10.06 -7.57 0.92
N SER A 54 -9.62 -6.47 0.31
CA SER A 54 -9.75 -5.13 0.89
C SER A 54 -11.24 -4.73 1.04
N ARG A 55 -12.06 -5.04 0.04
CA ARG A 55 -13.51 -4.84 0.11
C ARG A 55 -14.15 -5.70 1.19
N ALA A 56 -13.78 -6.99 1.25
CA ALA A 56 -14.29 -7.90 2.28
C ALA A 56 -13.94 -7.40 3.69
N GLY A 57 -12.76 -6.80 3.87
CA GLY A 57 -12.35 -6.14 5.11
C GLY A 57 -13.26 -4.97 5.49
N LEU A 58 -13.67 -4.13 4.53
CA LEU A 58 -14.59 -3.01 4.79
C LEU A 58 -15.99 -3.47 5.20
N GLN A 59 -16.44 -4.63 4.73
CA GLN A 59 -17.75 -5.21 5.05
C GLN A 59 -17.73 -6.10 6.31
N GLY A 60 -16.57 -6.29 6.95
CA GLY A 60 -16.42 -7.18 8.10
C GLY A 60 -16.57 -8.67 7.78
N SER A 61 -16.61 -9.03 6.50
CA SER A 61 -16.75 -10.43 6.05
C SER A 61 -15.40 -11.19 6.01
N ALA A 62 -14.28 -10.49 6.17
CA ALA A 62 -12.95 -11.08 6.21
C ALA A 62 -12.41 -11.06 7.65
N SER A 63 -12.52 -12.17 8.36
CA SER A 63 -12.09 -12.29 9.77
C SER A 63 -10.61 -11.94 10.00
N TYR A 64 -9.75 -12.21 9.00
CA TYR A 64 -8.32 -11.89 9.04
C TYR A 64 -8.02 -10.38 8.92
N ALA A 65 -8.96 -9.57 8.44
CA ALA A 65 -8.78 -8.12 8.26
C ALA A 65 -9.06 -7.31 9.54
N GLY A 66 -9.56 -7.98 10.60
CA GLY A 66 -10.01 -7.32 11.81
C GLY A 66 -11.35 -6.57 11.65
N ALA A 67 -11.71 -5.80 12.66
CA ALA A 67 -12.94 -4.99 12.61
C ALA A 67 -12.80 -3.84 11.59
N PRO A 68 -13.81 -3.59 10.74
CA PRO A 68 -13.82 -2.45 9.83
C PRO A 68 -13.65 -1.12 10.59
N LYS A 69 -12.91 -0.18 10.00
CA LYS A 69 -12.64 1.14 10.60
C LYS A 69 -12.81 2.24 9.56
N THR A 70 -13.22 3.41 10.01
CA THR A 70 -13.28 4.64 9.22
C THR A 70 -12.17 5.63 9.62
N ASN A 71 -11.99 6.70 8.86
CA ASN A 71 -10.97 7.73 9.06
C ASN A 71 -9.54 7.20 9.07
N ILE A 72 -9.28 6.12 8.35
CA ILE A 72 -7.95 5.56 8.11
C ILE A 72 -7.68 5.50 6.62
N VAL A 73 -6.42 5.54 6.23
CA VAL A 73 -6.02 5.36 4.83
C VAL A 73 -6.47 3.98 4.36
N MET A 74 -7.09 3.93 3.17
CA MET A 74 -7.45 2.66 2.55
C MET A 74 -6.22 1.79 2.39
N ASN A 75 -6.29 0.54 2.85
CA ASN A 75 -5.17 -0.38 2.80
C ASN A 75 -4.86 -0.83 1.36
N GLY A 76 -3.61 -1.22 1.14
CA GLY A 76 -3.13 -1.78 -0.12
C GLY A 76 -1.64 -2.07 -0.04
N THR A 77 -1.23 -3.15 -0.65
CA THR A 77 0.20 -3.40 -0.90
C THR A 77 0.61 -2.60 -2.12
N GLY A 78 1.73 -1.92 -2.05
CA GLY A 78 2.24 -1.12 -3.15
C GLY A 78 3.68 -1.42 -3.50
N VAL A 79 4.05 -1.05 -4.73
CA VAL A 79 5.45 -0.80 -5.11
C VAL A 79 5.71 0.68 -4.90
N ALA A 80 6.79 0.98 -4.23
CA ALA A 80 7.18 2.33 -3.87
C ALA A 80 8.68 2.54 -4.06
N ARG A 81 9.09 3.80 -4.21
CA ARG A 81 10.48 4.23 -4.22
C ARG A 81 10.84 4.85 -2.88
N VAL A 82 11.98 4.47 -2.33
CA VAL A 82 12.52 5.08 -1.10
C VAL A 82 12.98 6.51 -1.42
N GLU A 83 12.38 7.49 -0.74
CA GLU A 83 12.70 8.93 -0.86
C GLU A 83 13.58 9.42 0.30
N GLN A 84 13.47 8.79 1.48
CA GLN A 84 14.33 9.00 2.64
C GLN A 84 14.55 7.67 3.35
N SER A 85 15.77 7.42 3.79
CA SER A 85 16.11 6.23 4.59
C SER A 85 16.84 6.63 5.87
N ASN A 86 16.33 6.15 6.99
CA ASN A 86 17.01 6.16 8.30
C ASN A 86 17.31 4.71 8.74
N SER A 87 17.59 3.83 7.76
CA SER A 87 17.93 2.43 7.95
C SER A 87 19.08 2.04 7.01
N GLU A 88 20.01 1.25 7.49
CA GLU A 88 21.12 0.70 6.69
C GLU A 88 20.66 -0.31 5.63
N ALA A 89 19.43 -0.86 5.77
CA ALA A 89 18.92 -1.87 4.85
C ALA A 89 18.49 -1.32 3.50
N PHE A 90 18.24 -0.01 3.38
CA PHE A 90 17.74 0.62 2.16
C PHE A 90 18.45 1.93 1.88
N ALA A 91 18.74 2.16 0.59
CA ALA A 91 19.22 3.43 0.07
C ALA A 91 18.07 4.25 -0.54
N VAL A 92 18.22 5.58 -0.60
CA VAL A 92 17.35 6.45 -1.39
C VAL A 92 17.42 6.02 -2.86
N GLY A 93 16.25 5.87 -3.49
CA GLY A 93 16.11 5.39 -4.86
C GLY A 93 15.76 3.91 -4.95
N ASP A 94 15.97 3.10 -3.91
CA ASP A 94 15.59 1.68 -3.91
C ASP A 94 14.10 1.52 -4.20
N LEU A 95 13.75 0.46 -4.94
CA LEU A 95 12.37 0.02 -5.12
C LEU A 95 12.02 -1.01 -4.06
N VAL A 96 10.82 -0.88 -3.49
CA VAL A 96 10.35 -1.77 -2.43
C VAL A 96 8.88 -2.13 -2.63
N VAL A 97 8.52 -3.34 -2.21
CA VAL A 97 7.14 -3.70 -1.92
C VAL A 97 6.88 -3.41 -0.44
N CYS A 98 5.83 -2.67 -0.14
CA CYS A 98 5.44 -2.30 1.23
C CYS A 98 3.93 -2.13 1.37
N PRO A 99 3.37 -2.09 2.60
CA PRO A 99 1.96 -1.83 2.85
C PRO A 99 1.62 -0.33 2.68
N SER A 100 1.86 0.23 1.49
CA SER A 100 1.77 1.67 1.22
C SER A 100 0.41 2.29 1.55
N GLY A 101 -0.68 1.52 1.45
CA GLY A 101 -2.02 2.08 1.43
C GLY A 101 -2.26 2.96 0.19
N TRP A 102 -3.46 3.52 0.08
CA TRP A 102 -3.82 4.40 -1.03
C TRP A 102 -3.42 5.84 -0.71
N GLN A 103 -2.14 6.13 -0.83
CA GLN A 103 -1.54 7.45 -0.57
C GLN A 103 -0.26 7.65 -1.37
N ASP A 104 0.13 8.92 -1.60
CA ASP A 104 1.34 9.24 -2.35
C ASP A 104 2.61 8.90 -1.57
N TYR A 105 2.62 9.13 -0.26
CA TYR A 105 3.78 8.89 0.61
C TYR A 105 3.39 8.14 1.87
N SER A 106 4.23 7.21 2.29
CA SER A 106 4.04 6.43 3.52
C SER A 106 5.39 6.17 4.21
N VAL A 107 5.37 6.06 5.53
CA VAL A 107 6.54 5.70 6.35
C VAL A 107 6.38 4.29 6.87
N HIS A 108 7.44 3.51 6.78
CA HIS A 108 7.46 2.11 7.21
C HIS A 108 8.73 1.79 7.97
N LYS A 109 8.62 0.90 8.95
CA LYS A 109 9.81 0.20 9.47
C LYS A 109 10.47 -0.55 8.33
N ALA A 110 11.80 -0.53 8.26
CA ALA A 110 12.54 -1.24 7.22
C ALA A 110 12.16 -2.73 7.13
N SER A 111 11.86 -3.37 8.26
CA SER A 111 11.41 -4.77 8.32
C SER A 111 10.07 -5.06 7.64
N HIS A 112 9.28 -4.03 7.32
CA HIS A 112 8.01 -4.17 6.60
C HIS A 112 8.15 -3.92 5.10
N CYS A 113 9.36 -3.67 4.62
CA CYS A 113 9.66 -3.43 3.22
C CYS A 113 10.48 -4.58 2.66
N THR A 114 10.18 -4.98 1.42
CA THR A 114 10.96 -5.95 0.67
C THR A 114 11.57 -5.25 -0.54
N LYS A 115 12.91 -5.25 -0.64
CA LYS A 115 13.62 -4.70 -1.79
C LYS A 115 13.31 -5.54 -3.03
N ILE A 116 13.11 -4.86 -4.14
CA ILE A 116 12.85 -5.46 -5.45
C ILE A 116 13.80 -4.85 -6.49
N ASP A 117 14.01 -5.60 -7.57
CA ASP A 117 14.80 -5.15 -8.71
C ASP A 117 13.93 -4.38 -9.70
N ASP A 118 14.54 -3.59 -10.57
CA ASP A 118 13.88 -2.81 -11.62
C ASP A 118 14.12 -3.41 -13.03
N ASP A 119 14.61 -4.62 -13.10
CA ASP A 119 14.89 -5.37 -14.33
C ASP A 119 13.62 -5.94 -15.01
N ILE A 120 12.49 -5.92 -14.31
CA ILE A 120 11.18 -6.32 -14.79
C ILE A 120 10.13 -5.26 -14.52
N ASP A 121 8.98 -5.33 -15.20
CA ASP A 121 7.83 -4.46 -14.92
C ASP A 121 7.40 -4.60 -13.45
N ILE A 122 7.40 -3.49 -12.73
CA ILE A 122 7.09 -3.44 -11.29
C ILE A 122 5.68 -3.96 -10.95
N GLY A 123 4.75 -3.96 -11.91
CA GLY A 123 3.41 -4.53 -11.74
C GLY A 123 3.44 -6.04 -11.49
N HIS A 124 4.47 -6.76 -11.94
CA HIS A 124 4.61 -8.18 -11.66
C HIS A 124 4.75 -8.48 -10.17
N TYR A 125 5.40 -7.61 -9.40
CA TYR A 125 5.54 -7.77 -7.94
C TYR A 125 4.22 -7.67 -7.18
N LEU A 126 3.22 -7.00 -7.75
CA LEU A 126 1.87 -6.93 -7.19
C LEU A 126 0.91 -7.98 -7.76
N GLY A 127 1.30 -8.64 -8.86
CA GLY A 127 0.53 -9.64 -9.57
C GLY A 127 1.13 -11.04 -9.46
N ALA A 128 1.84 -11.47 -10.53
CA ALA A 128 2.37 -12.83 -10.69
C ALA A 128 3.41 -13.21 -9.63
N LEU A 129 4.25 -12.27 -9.19
CA LEU A 129 5.25 -12.47 -8.13
C LEU A 129 4.73 -12.10 -6.73
N GLY A 130 3.50 -11.59 -6.65
CA GLY A 130 2.84 -11.24 -5.39
C GLY A 130 1.90 -12.33 -4.89
N THR A 131 1.01 -11.93 -3.97
CA THR A 131 0.05 -12.84 -3.31
C THR A 131 -0.82 -13.61 -4.30
N ASN A 132 -1.26 -13.00 -5.40
CA ASN A 132 -2.11 -13.66 -6.40
C ASN A 132 -1.36 -14.80 -7.10
N GLY A 133 -0.12 -14.57 -7.53
CA GLY A 133 0.70 -15.60 -8.17
C GLY A 133 1.05 -16.74 -7.22
N LEU A 134 1.43 -16.42 -5.98
CA LEU A 134 1.68 -17.44 -4.94
C LEU A 134 0.42 -18.27 -4.65
N THR A 135 -0.74 -17.63 -4.57
CA THR A 135 -2.02 -18.34 -4.35
C THR A 135 -2.33 -19.27 -5.51
N ALA A 136 -2.15 -18.83 -6.76
CA ALA A 136 -2.36 -19.66 -7.93
C ALA A 136 -1.37 -20.83 -7.99
N TYR A 137 -0.08 -20.57 -7.73
CA TYR A 137 0.96 -21.59 -7.75
C TYR A 137 0.71 -22.69 -6.71
N PHE A 138 0.51 -22.32 -5.45
CA PHE A 138 0.29 -23.32 -4.40
C PHE A 138 -1.10 -23.96 -4.51
N GLY A 139 -2.11 -23.24 -4.93
CA GLY A 139 -3.45 -23.79 -5.17
C GLY A 139 -3.41 -24.89 -6.24
N LEU A 140 -2.72 -24.63 -7.38
CA LEU A 140 -2.61 -25.60 -8.44
C LEU A 140 -1.78 -26.84 -8.07
N LEU A 141 -0.64 -26.65 -7.37
CA LEU A 141 0.27 -27.74 -7.06
C LEU A 141 -0.12 -28.59 -5.86
N ASN A 142 -0.83 -28.01 -4.88
CA ASN A 142 -1.11 -28.67 -3.62
C ASN A 142 -2.60 -29.05 -3.42
N VAL A 143 -3.50 -28.47 -4.20
CA VAL A 143 -4.96 -28.65 -4.05
C VAL A 143 -5.63 -29.09 -5.34
N GLY A 144 -5.02 -28.81 -6.50
CA GLY A 144 -5.51 -29.16 -7.84
C GLY A 144 -5.27 -30.62 -8.25
#